data_8c9d116e37523c57e7ab5dac31dbb552
#
_entry.id   8c9d116e37523c57e7ab5dac31dbb552
#
_cell.length_a   1.000
_cell.length_b   1.000
_cell.length_c   1.000
_cell.angle_alpha   90.00
_cell.angle_beta   90.00
_cell.angle_gamma   90.00
#
_symmetry.space_group_name_H-M   'P 1'
#
loop_
_entity.id
_entity.type
_entity.pdbx_description
1 polymer ?
#
loop_
_entity_poly.entity_id
_entity_poly.type
_entity_poly.pdbx_seq_one_letter_code
_entity_poly.pdbx_strand_id
1 'polypeptide(L)'
;MEYGLIGAKLGHSYSKIIHEMLCGYKYDLCPLPTEEEARAFLTKRQFRAINVTIPYKKLVMEYCSYIDPRAKAIGAVNTVVNKNGLLYGYNTDYLGFAHLCDAHGVDFAGRTVLILGTGGTHNTTSAVARDKGAAKVLTVSRHPDPETGELSYAEAV
;
A
#
# COMPACT_ATOMS: atom_id res chain seq x y z
N MET A 1 15.27 -14.08 6.93
CA MET A 1 15.31 -12.69 6.42
C MET A 1 15.05 -11.75 7.58
N GLU A 2 15.91 -10.77 7.81
CA GLU A 2 15.71 -9.80 8.90
C GLU A 2 14.87 -8.60 8.44
N TYR A 3 15.23 -8.03 7.30
CA TYR A 3 14.51 -6.95 6.61
C TYR A 3 14.30 -7.31 5.16
N GLY A 4 13.18 -6.93 4.58
CA GLY A 4 12.94 -7.18 3.18
C GLY A 4 11.54 -6.86 2.69
N LEU A 5 11.29 -7.21 1.43
CA LEU A 5 10.02 -7.05 0.74
C LEU A 5 9.41 -8.41 0.41
N ILE A 6 8.14 -8.59 0.74
CA ILE A 6 7.34 -9.73 0.27
C ILE A 6 6.29 -9.30 -0.74
N GLY A 7 6.01 -10.15 -1.69
CA GLY A 7 5.00 -9.98 -2.75
C GLY A 7 5.04 -11.14 -3.71
N ALA A 8 4.06 -11.27 -4.62
CA ALA A 8 4.03 -12.41 -5.54
C ALA A 8 5.14 -12.33 -6.61
N LYS A 9 5.40 -11.13 -7.15
CA LYS A 9 6.44 -10.88 -8.16
C LYS A 9 7.21 -9.62 -7.81
N LEU A 10 8.54 -9.71 -7.69
CA LEU A 10 9.39 -8.62 -7.20
C LEU A 10 10.50 -8.19 -8.19
N GLY A 11 10.47 -8.68 -9.43
CA GLY A 11 11.55 -8.49 -10.41
C GLY A 11 11.85 -7.03 -10.80
N HIS A 12 10.93 -6.10 -10.53
CA HIS A 12 11.09 -4.67 -10.86
C HIS A 12 11.14 -3.78 -9.61
N SER A 13 11.40 -4.35 -8.43
CA SER A 13 11.41 -3.57 -7.18
C SER A 13 12.74 -2.85 -6.98
N TYR A 14 12.68 -1.55 -6.78
CA TYR A 14 13.80 -0.71 -6.35
C TYR A 14 14.02 -0.71 -4.83
N SER A 15 13.13 -1.33 -4.05
CA SER A 15 13.16 -1.27 -2.59
C SER A 15 14.50 -1.72 -2.01
N LYS A 16 15.09 -2.81 -2.54
CA LYS A 16 16.40 -3.29 -2.08
C LYS A 16 17.48 -2.23 -2.21
N ILE A 17 17.62 -1.64 -3.39
CA ILE A 17 18.63 -0.62 -3.68
C ILE A 17 18.43 0.58 -2.74
N ILE A 18 17.20 1.07 -2.62
CA ILE A 18 16.87 2.24 -1.81
C ILE A 18 17.18 1.99 -0.33
N HIS A 19 16.72 0.86 0.22
CA HIS A 19 16.93 0.54 1.64
C HIS A 19 18.40 0.33 1.97
N GLU A 20 19.15 -0.38 1.13
CA GLU A 20 20.58 -0.62 1.37
C GLU A 20 21.41 0.67 1.24
N MET A 21 21.02 1.60 0.35
CA MET A 21 21.68 2.92 0.26
C MET A 21 21.39 3.82 1.47
N LEU A 22 20.16 3.78 2.01
CA LEU A 22 19.74 4.68 3.07
C LEU A 22 20.13 4.19 4.48
N CYS A 23 20.17 2.90 4.71
CA CYS A 23 20.12 2.35 6.06
C CYS A 23 21.28 1.41 6.43
N GLY A 24 22.17 1.05 5.53
CA GLY A 24 23.36 0.24 5.83
C GLY A 24 23.07 -1.19 6.32
N TYR A 25 21.84 -1.71 6.21
CA TYR A 25 21.48 -3.08 6.51
C TYR A 25 21.13 -3.86 5.24
N LYS A 26 21.30 -5.17 5.30
CA LYS A 26 20.90 -6.07 4.22
C LYS A 26 19.38 -6.08 4.08
N TYR A 27 18.88 -5.85 2.86
CA TYR A 27 17.46 -5.91 2.53
C TYR A 27 17.20 -6.97 1.47
N ASP A 28 16.35 -7.94 1.78
CA ASP A 28 16.09 -9.08 0.92
C ASP A 28 14.78 -8.91 0.12
N LEU A 29 14.77 -9.38 -1.11
CA LEU A 29 13.54 -9.57 -1.89
C LEU A 29 13.10 -11.03 -1.72
N CYS A 30 11.90 -11.24 -1.19
CA CYS A 30 11.34 -12.56 -0.92
C CYS A 30 10.04 -12.74 -1.73
N PRO A 31 10.14 -13.20 -2.99
CA PRO A 31 8.95 -13.51 -3.78
C PRO A 31 8.22 -14.70 -3.17
N LEU A 32 6.92 -14.56 -2.99
CA LEU A 32 6.00 -15.59 -2.49
C LEU A 32 4.88 -15.72 -3.53
N PRO A 33 5.02 -16.60 -4.52
CA PRO A 33 4.10 -16.71 -5.66
C PRO A 33 2.66 -17.06 -5.28
N THR A 34 2.48 -17.81 -4.18
CA THR A 34 1.16 -18.25 -3.73
C THR A 34 0.76 -17.65 -2.38
N GLU A 35 -0.53 -17.63 -2.11
CA GLU A 35 -1.07 -17.16 -0.83
C GLU A 35 -0.64 -18.09 0.31
N GLU A 36 -0.56 -19.40 0.07
CA GLU A 36 -0.11 -20.39 1.06
C GLU A 36 1.32 -20.10 1.53
N GLU A 37 2.22 -19.78 0.60
CA GLU A 37 3.59 -19.41 0.93
C GLU A 37 3.65 -18.12 1.76
N ALA A 38 2.83 -17.12 1.40
CA ALA A 38 2.73 -15.87 2.15
C ALA A 38 2.17 -16.11 3.57
N ARG A 39 1.13 -16.92 3.71
CA ARG A 39 0.57 -17.30 5.01
C ARG A 39 1.58 -18.08 5.87
N ALA A 40 2.30 -19.03 5.29
CA ALA A 40 3.35 -19.79 5.98
C ALA A 40 4.50 -18.86 6.45
N PHE A 41 4.93 -17.92 5.61
CA PHE A 41 5.95 -16.92 5.94
C PHE A 41 5.51 -16.04 7.12
N LEU A 42 4.30 -15.47 7.05
CA LEU A 42 3.74 -14.58 8.08
C LEU A 42 3.53 -15.31 9.42
N THR A 43 3.12 -16.57 9.39
CA THR A 43 2.94 -17.41 10.58
C THR A 43 4.25 -17.64 11.30
N LYS A 44 5.36 -17.89 10.58
CA LYS A 44 6.70 -18.10 11.17
C LYS A 44 7.26 -16.87 11.88
N ARG A 45 6.87 -15.66 11.47
CA ARG A 45 7.31 -14.38 12.05
C ARG A 45 8.83 -14.22 12.19
N GLN A 46 9.61 -14.85 11.31
CA GLN A 46 11.08 -14.85 11.36
C GLN A 46 11.69 -13.65 10.61
N PHE A 47 11.26 -12.45 10.99
CA PHE A 47 11.75 -11.18 10.47
C PHE A 47 11.65 -10.09 11.56
N ARG A 48 12.43 -9.02 11.43
CA ARG A 48 12.31 -7.81 12.28
C ARG A 48 11.34 -6.81 11.69
N ALA A 49 11.48 -6.51 10.41
CA ALA A 49 10.50 -5.70 9.69
C ALA A 49 10.48 -6.06 8.21
N ILE A 50 9.32 -5.92 7.59
CA ILE A 50 9.13 -6.19 6.17
C ILE A 50 8.26 -5.11 5.54
N ASN A 51 8.53 -4.84 4.26
CA ASN A 51 7.54 -4.23 3.39
C ASN A 51 6.70 -5.32 2.71
N VAL A 52 5.48 -4.94 2.38
CA VAL A 52 4.50 -5.83 1.75
C VAL A 52 3.95 -5.16 0.50
N THR A 53 4.00 -5.86 -0.63
CA THR A 53 3.40 -5.38 -1.87
C THR A 53 2.33 -6.32 -2.39
N ILE A 54 1.84 -6.08 -3.58
CA ILE A 54 0.77 -6.85 -4.23
C ILE A 54 1.12 -8.35 -4.29
N PRO A 55 0.15 -9.22 -3.96
CA PRO A 55 -1.25 -8.96 -3.62
C PRO A 55 -1.52 -8.94 -2.10
N TYR A 56 -0.51 -8.96 -1.24
CA TYR A 56 -0.59 -9.34 0.17
C TYR A 56 -0.87 -8.19 1.15
N LYS A 57 -1.07 -6.94 0.68
CA LYS A 57 -1.31 -5.78 1.57
C LYS A 57 -2.59 -5.90 2.43
N LYS A 58 -3.59 -6.64 1.96
CA LYS A 58 -4.81 -6.95 2.76
C LYS A 58 -4.58 -8.19 3.62
N LEU A 59 -4.03 -9.25 3.04
CA LEU A 59 -3.77 -10.51 3.73
C LEU A 59 -2.98 -10.32 5.01
N VAL A 60 -1.92 -9.52 4.98
CA VAL A 60 -1.03 -9.31 6.14
C VAL A 60 -1.74 -8.70 7.34
N MET A 61 -2.86 -8.01 7.13
CA MET A 61 -3.65 -7.41 8.22
C MET A 61 -4.21 -8.47 9.18
N GLU A 62 -4.49 -9.68 8.69
CA GLU A 62 -4.98 -10.81 9.49
C GLU A 62 -3.95 -11.27 10.55
N TYR A 63 -2.67 -11.00 10.31
CA TYR A 63 -1.56 -11.40 11.18
C TYR A 63 -1.11 -10.32 12.15
N CYS A 64 -1.57 -9.07 11.95
CA CYS A 64 -1.17 -7.94 12.77
C CYS A 64 -1.90 -7.92 14.11
N SER A 65 -1.13 -7.84 15.19
CA SER A 65 -1.67 -7.62 16.55
C SER A 65 -2.15 -6.18 16.75
N TYR A 66 -1.57 -5.24 15.98
CA TYR A 66 -1.94 -3.84 15.93
C TYR A 66 -1.86 -3.35 14.49
N ILE A 67 -2.83 -2.56 14.09
CA ILE A 67 -2.83 -1.87 12.79
C ILE A 67 -3.03 -0.38 13.07
N ASP A 68 -2.13 0.43 12.53
CA ASP A 68 -2.25 1.88 12.57
C ASP A 68 -3.63 2.33 12.07
N PRO A 69 -4.32 3.28 12.73
CA PRO A 69 -5.67 3.69 12.36
C PRO A 69 -5.80 4.11 10.90
N ARG A 70 -4.79 4.76 10.33
CA ARG A 70 -4.78 5.17 8.92
C ARG A 70 -4.66 3.96 7.98
N ALA A 71 -3.77 3.01 8.28
CA ALA A 71 -3.65 1.76 7.53
C ALA A 71 -4.96 0.95 7.57
N LYS A 72 -5.65 0.96 8.72
CA LYS A 72 -6.96 0.33 8.90
C LYS A 72 -8.03 1.01 8.05
N ALA A 73 -8.08 2.33 8.04
CA ALA A 73 -9.03 3.11 7.24
C ALA A 73 -8.81 2.91 5.72
N ILE A 74 -7.55 2.81 5.29
CA ILE A 74 -7.18 2.53 3.89
C ILE A 74 -7.51 1.06 3.52
N GLY A 75 -7.52 0.14 4.50
CA GLY A 75 -7.72 -1.29 4.28
C GLY A 75 -6.50 -1.98 3.67
N ALA A 76 -5.29 -1.45 3.91
CA ALA A 76 -4.05 -2.01 3.38
C ALA A 76 -2.85 -1.70 4.28
N VAL A 77 -2.03 -2.70 4.55
CA VAL A 77 -0.74 -2.60 5.25
C VAL A 77 0.38 -2.86 4.25
N ASN A 78 1.35 -1.97 4.16
CA ASN A 78 2.55 -2.14 3.32
C ASN A 78 3.85 -2.24 4.11
N THR A 79 3.79 -2.06 5.43
CA THR A 79 4.95 -2.13 6.32
C THR A 79 4.56 -2.84 7.61
N VAL A 80 5.32 -3.86 7.98
CA VAL A 80 5.10 -4.63 9.21
C VAL A 80 6.37 -4.66 10.05
N VAL A 81 6.23 -4.32 11.32
CA VAL A 81 7.31 -4.41 12.32
C VAL A 81 6.98 -5.52 13.30
N ASN A 82 7.93 -6.42 13.52
CA ASN A 82 7.82 -7.47 14.52
C ASN A 82 8.49 -7.03 15.81
N LYS A 83 7.72 -6.89 16.86
CA LYS A 83 8.20 -6.59 18.22
C LYS A 83 7.90 -7.79 19.11
N ASN A 84 8.93 -8.62 19.34
CA ASN A 84 8.83 -9.80 20.21
C ASN A 84 7.67 -10.77 19.82
N GLY A 85 7.48 -11.01 18.52
CA GLY A 85 6.42 -11.87 18.01
C GLY A 85 5.07 -11.19 17.80
N LEU A 86 4.88 -9.94 18.23
CA LEU A 86 3.70 -9.13 17.93
C LEU A 86 3.94 -8.31 16.66
N LEU A 87 3.05 -8.42 15.69
CA LEU A 87 3.15 -7.73 14.41
C LEU A 87 2.37 -6.41 14.44
N TYR A 88 3.06 -5.33 14.08
CA TYR A 88 2.50 -3.97 13.98
C TYR A 88 2.46 -3.55 12.52
N GLY A 89 1.26 -3.31 12.00
CA GLY A 89 1.02 -2.96 10.61
C GLY A 89 0.83 -1.46 10.38
N TYR A 90 1.50 -0.94 9.33
CA TYR A 90 1.46 0.46 8.93
C TYR A 90 1.22 0.59 7.43
N ASN A 91 0.82 1.79 6.98
CA ASN A 91 0.78 2.15 5.57
C ASN A 91 1.59 3.43 5.34
N THR A 92 2.79 3.27 4.78
CA THR A 92 3.71 4.36 4.46
C THR A 92 3.45 4.96 3.07
N ASP A 93 2.69 4.29 2.19
CA ASP A 93 2.32 4.81 0.88
C ASP A 93 1.51 6.12 1.00
N TYR A 94 0.67 6.21 2.04
CA TYR A 94 -0.13 7.41 2.30
C TYR A 94 0.75 8.65 2.50
N LEU A 95 1.72 8.56 3.43
CA LEU A 95 2.63 9.68 3.70
C LEU A 95 3.51 10.00 2.50
N GLY A 96 3.99 8.97 1.80
CA GLY A 96 4.80 9.14 0.59
C GLY A 96 4.04 9.86 -0.51
N PHE A 97 2.80 9.45 -0.79
CA PHE A 97 1.98 10.08 -1.81
C PHE A 97 1.54 11.50 -1.41
N ALA A 98 1.15 11.71 -0.15
CA ALA A 98 0.82 13.04 0.35
C ALA A 98 2.01 14.01 0.20
N HIS A 99 3.20 13.57 0.59
CA HIS A 99 4.43 14.38 0.44
C HIS A 99 4.76 14.66 -1.04
N LEU A 100 4.62 13.67 -1.91
CA LEU A 100 4.83 13.83 -3.35
C LEU A 100 3.90 14.93 -3.92
N CYS A 101 2.62 14.89 -3.55
CA CYS A 101 1.66 15.90 -3.97
C CYS A 101 2.04 17.31 -3.48
N ASP A 102 2.45 17.44 -2.20
CA ASP A 102 2.89 18.73 -1.63
C ASP A 102 4.13 19.26 -2.33
N ALA A 103 5.13 18.42 -2.56
CA ALA A 103 6.37 18.78 -3.23
C ALA A 103 6.15 19.28 -4.67
N HIS A 104 5.08 18.83 -5.33
CA HIS A 104 4.71 19.24 -6.69
C HIS A 104 3.58 20.28 -6.73
N GLY A 105 3.19 20.84 -5.58
CA GLY A 105 2.17 21.88 -5.51
C GLY A 105 0.77 21.43 -5.97
N VAL A 106 0.44 20.15 -5.80
CA VAL A 106 -0.89 19.63 -6.18
C VAL A 106 -1.92 20.08 -5.16
N ASP A 107 -2.84 20.96 -5.61
CA ASP A 107 -3.94 21.47 -4.80
C ASP A 107 -5.21 20.62 -5.02
N PHE A 108 -5.69 20.01 -3.95
CA PHE A 108 -6.92 19.21 -3.95
C PHE A 108 -8.14 19.97 -3.44
N ALA A 109 -7.93 21.10 -2.74
CA ALA A 109 -9.00 21.79 -2.03
C ALA A 109 -10.13 22.22 -2.97
N GLY A 110 -11.34 21.76 -2.72
CA GLY A 110 -12.53 22.05 -3.52
C GLY A 110 -12.55 21.45 -4.92
N ARG A 111 -11.55 20.61 -5.29
CA ARG A 111 -11.43 20.02 -6.63
C ARG A 111 -12.20 18.70 -6.74
N THR A 112 -12.61 18.37 -7.96
CA THR A 112 -12.99 17.02 -8.34
C THR A 112 -11.73 16.28 -8.77
N VAL A 113 -11.45 15.15 -8.14
CA VAL A 113 -10.27 14.31 -8.40
C VAL A 113 -10.72 13.04 -9.10
N LEU A 114 -10.12 12.75 -10.25
CA LEU A 114 -10.31 11.48 -10.96
C LEU A 114 -9.13 10.56 -10.67
N ILE A 115 -9.42 9.34 -10.17
CA ILE A 115 -8.42 8.29 -9.94
C ILE A 115 -8.59 7.24 -11.02
N LEU A 116 -7.57 7.09 -11.86
CA LEU A 116 -7.59 6.15 -12.97
C LEU A 116 -7.13 4.76 -12.49
N GLY A 117 -8.09 3.85 -12.33
CA GLY A 117 -7.87 2.47 -11.94
C GLY A 117 -8.20 2.15 -10.48
N THR A 118 -8.43 0.85 -10.22
CA THR A 118 -8.83 0.28 -8.91
C THR A 118 -7.71 -0.58 -8.29
N GLY A 119 -6.46 -0.35 -8.71
CA GLY A 119 -5.28 -1.13 -8.28
C GLY A 119 -4.88 -0.93 -6.82
N GLY A 120 -3.77 -1.55 -6.42
CA GLY A 120 -3.31 -1.63 -5.03
C GLY A 120 -3.01 -0.31 -4.31
N THR A 121 -2.91 0.82 -5.03
CA THR A 121 -2.71 2.16 -4.45
C THR A 121 -3.97 3.02 -4.47
N HIS A 122 -5.05 2.55 -5.10
CA HIS A 122 -6.30 3.29 -5.25
C HIS A 122 -6.84 3.84 -3.93
N ASN A 123 -6.97 2.98 -2.91
CA ASN A 123 -7.51 3.40 -1.61
C ASN A 123 -6.61 4.45 -0.93
N THR A 124 -5.30 4.30 -1.06
CA THR A 124 -4.33 5.26 -0.52
C THR A 124 -4.47 6.63 -1.20
N THR A 125 -4.54 6.65 -2.52
CA THR A 125 -4.70 7.87 -3.31
C THR A 125 -6.02 8.57 -2.99
N SER A 126 -7.11 7.79 -2.90
CA SER A 126 -8.44 8.29 -2.51
C SER A 126 -8.43 8.91 -1.12
N ALA A 127 -7.79 8.27 -0.15
CA ALA A 127 -7.69 8.78 1.22
C ALA A 127 -6.93 10.11 1.25
N VAL A 128 -5.77 10.20 0.58
CA VAL A 128 -4.98 11.44 0.52
C VAL A 128 -5.77 12.57 -0.14
N ALA A 129 -6.45 12.31 -1.26
CA ALA A 129 -7.24 13.32 -1.95
C ALA A 129 -8.37 13.88 -1.06
N ARG A 130 -9.08 12.99 -0.34
CA ARG A 130 -10.15 13.41 0.60
C ARG A 130 -9.58 14.20 1.77
N ASP A 131 -8.53 13.72 2.41
CA ASP A 131 -7.91 14.38 3.57
C ASP A 131 -7.31 15.75 3.22
N LYS A 132 -6.90 15.94 1.95
CA LYS A 132 -6.42 17.22 1.42
C LYS A 132 -7.55 18.13 0.89
N GLY A 133 -8.81 17.78 1.16
CA GLY A 133 -9.96 18.65 0.90
C GLY A 133 -10.57 18.57 -0.49
N ALA A 134 -10.37 17.48 -1.23
CA ALA A 134 -11.07 17.26 -2.50
C ALA A 134 -12.59 17.29 -2.28
N ALA A 135 -13.31 18.09 -3.06
CA ALA A 135 -14.77 18.16 -2.99
C ALA A 135 -15.43 16.85 -3.47
N LYS A 136 -14.80 16.19 -4.43
CA LYS A 136 -15.27 14.90 -4.95
C LYS A 136 -14.07 14.04 -5.38
N VAL A 137 -14.15 12.75 -5.09
CA VAL A 137 -13.18 11.76 -5.58
C VAL A 137 -13.94 10.71 -6.35
N LEU A 138 -13.62 10.58 -7.64
CA LEU A 138 -14.26 9.66 -8.57
C LEU A 138 -13.22 8.61 -9.01
N THR A 139 -13.66 7.38 -9.08
CA THR A 139 -12.86 6.25 -9.58
C THR A 139 -13.25 5.95 -11.02
N VAL A 140 -12.25 5.81 -11.88
CA VAL A 140 -12.43 5.43 -13.27
C VAL A 140 -11.87 4.03 -13.48
N SER A 141 -12.69 3.12 -14.01
CA SER A 141 -12.33 1.71 -14.22
C SER A 141 -12.55 1.26 -15.66
N ARG A 142 -11.77 0.30 -16.13
CA ARG A 142 -12.04 -0.39 -17.41
C ARG A 142 -13.26 -1.30 -17.34
N HIS A 143 -13.57 -1.75 -16.12
CA HIS A 143 -14.74 -2.59 -15.81
C HIS A 143 -15.40 -1.97 -14.58
N PRO A 144 -16.17 -0.86 -14.77
CA PRO A 144 -16.79 -0.16 -13.66
C PRO A 144 -17.81 -1.04 -12.97
N ASP A 145 -17.80 -1.01 -11.65
CA ASP A 145 -18.82 -1.63 -10.83
C ASP A 145 -19.96 -0.62 -10.58
N PRO A 146 -21.17 -0.90 -11.08
CA PRO A 146 -22.30 -0.01 -10.91
C PRO A 146 -22.69 0.27 -9.44
N GLU A 147 -22.42 -0.70 -8.55
CA GLU A 147 -22.76 -0.57 -7.13
C GLU A 147 -21.83 0.38 -6.39
N THR A 148 -20.59 0.56 -6.87
CA THR A 148 -19.59 1.44 -6.25
C THR A 148 -19.58 2.86 -6.78
N GLY A 149 -20.33 3.14 -7.85
CA GLY A 149 -20.35 4.45 -8.54
C GLY A 149 -19.07 4.75 -9.31
N GLU A 150 -18.34 3.70 -9.71
CA GLU A 150 -17.21 3.82 -10.61
C GLU A 150 -17.66 4.30 -11.99
N LEU A 151 -16.83 5.13 -12.61
CA LEU A 151 -17.05 5.60 -13.99
C LEU A 151 -16.26 4.76 -14.98
N SER A 152 -16.80 4.58 -16.16
CA SER A 152 -16.01 4.15 -17.30
C SER A 152 -15.10 5.28 -17.81
N TYR A 153 -14.11 4.95 -18.62
CA TYR A 153 -13.27 5.98 -19.26
C TYR A 153 -14.06 6.89 -20.21
N ALA A 154 -15.16 6.41 -20.80
CA ALA A 154 -16.02 7.22 -21.66
C ALA A 154 -16.86 8.24 -20.87
N GLU A 155 -17.23 7.92 -19.64
CA GLU A 155 -18.00 8.82 -18.76
C GLU A 155 -17.12 9.84 -18.02
N ALA A 156 -15.80 9.61 -18.00
CA ALA A 156 -14.84 10.46 -17.28
C ALA A 156 -14.26 11.61 -18.13
N VAL A 157 -14.68 11.74 -19.40
CA VAL A 157 -14.19 12.75 -20.37
C VAL A 157 -15.14 13.93 -20.48
#